data_7c9729df12588c96bf81610828027064
#
_entry.id   7c9729df12588c96bf81610828027064
#
_cell.length_a   1.000
_cell.length_b   1.000
_cell.length_c   1.000
_cell.angle_alpha   90.00
_cell.angle_beta   90.00
_cell.angle_gamma   90.00
#
_symmetry.space_group_name_H-M   'P 1'
#
loop_
_entity.id
_entity.type
_entity.pdbx_description
1 polymer ?
#
loop_
_entity_poly.entity_id
_entity_poly.type
_entity_poly.pdbx_seq_one_letter_code
_entity_poly.pdbx_strand_id
1 'polypeptide(L)'
;MRNILMILSAATAWTQKDGSQRSTGFWAEEFVAPHQALTAAGCAITVATPGGKPAVVDALSLSIEVNHGDAAKLAALAAYLDTQADTLRAPRPLAQIELGGFDAVFVPGGHGPMQDLAVDADTGRLLAAAIADPGKLVAAVCHGQAALLAAGDAAAWAFRGRRLTAFSNVEETQTGLAANAPWLLEDRLRAAGAAFEVGAPWSEFVVVDGNLVTGQNPASAGATARAVLAWLDERNAG
;
A
#
# COMPACT_ATOMS: atom_id res chain seq x y z
N MET A 1 -22.05 8.38 1.83
CA MET A 1 -20.99 8.10 0.81
C MET A 1 -19.76 7.71 1.59
N ARG A 2 -19.09 6.61 1.24
CA ARG A 2 -17.87 6.16 1.91
C ARG A 2 -16.68 6.89 1.34
N ASN A 3 -15.78 7.35 2.22
CA ASN A 3 -14.61 8.12 1.84
C ASN A 3 -13.34 7.32 2.15
N ILE A 4 -12.51 7.11 1.16
CA ILE A 4 -11.26 6.35 1.29
C ILE A 4 -10.08 7.29 1.07
N LEU A 5 -9.17 7.33 2.01
CA LEU A 5 -7.87 7.96 1.83
C LEU A 5 -6.91 6.93 1.22
N MET A 6 -6.42 7.19 0.00
CA MET A 6 -5.39 6.37 -0.62
C MET A 6 -4.04 7.09 -0.49
N ILE A 7 -3.14 6.53 0.31
CA ILE A 7 -1.80 7.09 0.53
C ILE A 7 -0.83 6.44 -0.46
N LEU A 8 -0.23 7.25 -1.32
CA LEU A 8 0.79 6.81 -2.27
C LEU A 8 2.17 7.35 -1.88
N SER A 9 3.20 6.57 -2.20
CA SER A 9 4.57 7.05 -2.16
C SER A 9 4.78 8.16 -3.19
N ALA A 10 5.59 9.15 -2.83
CA ALA A 10 6.11 10.18 -3.72
C ALA A 10 7.57 9.94 -4.12
N ALA A 11 8.16 8.82 -3.66
CA ALA A 11 9.53 8.47 -4.01
C ALA A 11 9.61 8.03 -5.48
N THR A 12 10.62 8.55 -6.19
CA THR A 12 10.93 8.18 -7.59
C THR A 12 12.15 7.28 -7.68
N ALA A 13 12.86 7.10 -6.58
CA ALA A 13 14.01 6.23 -6.45
C ALA A 13 14.06 5.58 -5.07
N TRP A 14 14.56 4.36 -5.02
CA TRP A 14 14.83 3.61 -3.82
C TRP A 14 16.35 3.47 -3.65
N THR A 15 16.87 3.99 -2.53
CA THR A 15 18.28 3.91 -2.19
C THR A 15 18.60 2.52 -1.71
N GLN A 16 19.47 1.82 -2.41
CA GLN A 16 19.86 0.46 -2.09
C GLN A 16 21.02 0.43 -1.10
N LYS A 17 21.35 -0.75 -0.58
CA LYS A 17 22.38 -0.96 0.46
C LYS A 17 23.77 -0.48 0.04
N ASP A 18 24.11 -0.60 -1.24
CA ASP A 18 25.40 -0.13 -1.81
C ASP A 18 25.39 1.37 -2.18
N GLY A 19 24.29 2.08 -1.89
CA GLY A 19 24.11 3.49 -2.22
C GLY A 19 23.60 3.76 -3.64
N SER A 20 23.42 2.73 -4.46
CA SER A 20 22.83 2.91 -5.79
C SER A 20 21.37 3.33 -5.70
N GLN A 21 20.88 4.01 -6.73
CA GLN A 21 19.51 4.48 -6.84
C GLN A 21 18.77 3.61 -7.86
N ARG A 22 17.75 2.89 -7.41
CA ARG A 22 16.85 2.15 -8.28
C ARG A 22 15.59 2.98 -8.53
N SER A 23 15.25 3.23 -9.79
CA SER A 23 13.99 3.88 -10.14
C SER A 23 12.82 3.07 -9.56
N THR A 24 11.83 3.76 -8.98
CA THR A 24 10.66 3.16 -8.37
C THR A 24 9.48 4.13 -8.35
N GLY A 25 8.39 3.71 -7.74
CA GLY A 25 7.16 4.44 -7.55
C GLY A 25 6.12 3.54 -6.89
N PHE A 26 4.83 3.80 -7.11
CA PHE A 26 3.77 2.87 -6.74
C PHE A 26 3.60 1.79 -7.82
N TRP A 27 3.16 0.59 -7.43
CA TRP A 27 2.89 -0.51 -8.38
C TRP A 27 1.54 -0.30 -9.06
N ALA A 28 1.51 -0.33 -10.39
CA ALA A 28 0.33 0.02 -11.18
C ALA A 28 -0.92 -0.77 -10.79
N GLU A 29 -0.85 -2.10 -10.76
CA GLU A 29 -2.00 -2.96 -10.44
C GLU A 29 -2.52 -2.74 -9.02
N GLU A 30 -1.63 -2.45 -8.07
CA GLU A 30 -1.98 -2.25 -6.66
C GLU A 30 -2.66 -0.91 -6.38
N PHE A 31 -2.51 0.04 -7.28
CA PHE A 31 -3.33 1.25 -7.32
C PHE A 31 -4.61 1.01 -8.12
N VAL A 32 -4.49 0.53 -9.35
CA VAL A 32 -5.60 0.46 -10.31
C VAL A 32 -6.72 -0.47 -9.83
N ALA A 33 -6.39 -1.70 -9.46
CA ALA A 33 -7.42 -2.67 -9.09
C ALA A 33 -8.24 -2.26 -7.85
N PRO A 34 -7.62 -1.80 -6.73
CA PRO A 34 -8.38 -1.28 -5.60
C PRO A 34 -9.14 0.01 -5.92
N HIS A 35 -8.53 0.95 -6.65
CA HIS A 35 -9.17 2.21 -6.99
C HIS A 35 -10.42 1.98 -7.83
N GLN A 36 -10.35 1.11 -8.84
CA GLN A 36 -11.50 0.74 -9.66
C GLN A 36 -12.61 0.07 -8.83
N ALA A 37 -12.24 -0.93 -8.02
CA ALA A 37 -13.21 -1.69 -7.22
C ALA A 37 -13.93 -0.79 -6.21
N LEU A 38 -13.20 0.05 -5.49
CA LEU A 38 -13.74 0.96 -4.49
C LEU A 38 -14.62 2.04 -5.15
N THR A 39 -14.18 2.63 -6.28
CA THR A 39 -14.96 3.63 -7.02
C THR A 39 -16.24 3.02 -7.60
N ALA A 40 -16.16 1.82 -8.17
CA ALA A 40 -17.33 1.11 -8.69
C ALA A 40 -18.37 0.78 -7.60
N ALA A 41 -17.92 0.60 -6.35
CA ALA A 41 -18.78 0.44 -5.18
C ALA A 41 -19.31 1.77 -4.60
N GLY A 42 -19.07 2.90 -5.28
CA GLY A 42 -19.57 4.22 -4.87
C GLY A 42 -18.75 4.91 -3.78
N CYS A 43 -17.52 4.47 -3.53
CA CYS A 43 -16.61 5.15 -2.61
C CYS A 43 -16.01 6.41 -3.29
N ALA A 44 -15.90 7.49 -2.53
CA ALA A 44 -15.09 8.65 -2.93
C ALA A 44 -13.64 8.41 -2.47
N ILE A 45 -12.68 8.57 -3.40
CA ILE A 45 -11.27 8.33 -3.13
C ILE A 45 -10.52 9.66 -3.14
N THR A 46 -9.75 9.91 -2.11
CA THR A 46 -8.79 11.01 -2.04
C THR A 46 -7.38 10.43 -2.08
N VAL A 47 -6.59 10.84 -3.06
CA VAL A 47 -5.17 10.47 -3.14
C VAL A 47 -4.33 11.51 -2.39
N ALA A 48 -3.41 11.05 -1.56
CA ALA A 48 -2.47 11.90 -0.83
C ALA A 48 -1.06 11.30 -0.82
N THR A 49 -0.06 12.19 -0.77
CA THR A 49 1.37 11.82 -0.74
C THR A 49 2.13 12.70 0.24
N PRO A 50 3.33 12.30 0.68
CA PRO A 50 4.24 13.16 1.43
C PRO A 50 4.48 14.49 0.71
N GLY A 51 4.12 15.58 1.37
CA GLY A 51 4.25 16.95 0.84
C GLY A 51 3.38 17.28 -0.38
N GLY A 52 2.42 16.44 -0.78
CA GLY A 52 1.61 16.64 -1.98
C GLY A 52 2.40 16.53 -3.28
N LYS A 53 3.54 15.85 -3.26
CA LYS A 53 4.37 15.63 -4.46
C LYS A 53 3.68 14.63 -5.39
N PRO A 54 3.85 14.75 -6.72
CA PRO A 54 3.29 13.80 -7.67
C PRO A 54 3.61 12.35 -7.31
N ALA A 55 2.63 11.48 -7.44
CA ALA A 55 2.84 10.05 -7.35
C ALA A 55 3.26 9.51 -8.72
N VAL A 56 4.36 8.76 -8.76
CA VAL A 56 4.91 8.18 -10.00
C VAL A 56 4.72 6.67 -9.99
N VAL A 57 4.26 6.12 -11.12
CA VAL A 57 4.17 4.68 -11.28
C VAL A 57 5.57 4.06 -11.44
N ASP A 58 5.81 2.93 -10.80
CA ASP A 58 7.01 2.12 -11.08
C ASP A 58 6.88 1.54 -12.50
N ALA A 59 7.75 1.97 -13.42
CA ALA A 59 7.70 1.57 -14.81
C ALA A 59 7.81 0.04 -15.00
N LEU A 60 8.48 -0.66 -14.07
CA LEU A 60 8.57 -2.12 -14.11
C LEU A 60 7.18 -2.77 -13.99
N SER A 61 6.26 -2.18 -13.22
CA SER A 61 4.89 -2.70 -13.07
C SER A 61 4.07 -2.68 -14.36
N LEU A 62 4.52 -1.90 -15.35
CA LEU A 62 3.93 -1.82 -16.69
C LEU A 62 4.78 -2.55 -17.75
N SER A 63 5.78 -3.33 -17.35
CA SER A 63 6.56 -4.11 -18.32
C SER A 63 5.85 -5.40 -18.71
N ILE A 64 6.12 -5.87 -19.93
CA ILE A 64 5.51 -7.08 -20.47
C ILE A 64 5.96 -8.33 -19.73
N GLU A 65 7.19 -8.33 -19.21
CA GLU A 65 7.81 -9.44 -18.51
C GLU A 65 7.12 -9.76 -17.19
N VAL A 66 6.91 -8.74 -16.34
CA VAL A 66 6.25 -8.94 -15.03
C VAL A 66 4.75 -9.15 -15.14
N ASN A 67 4.16 -8.82 -16.30
CA ASN A 67 2.75 -9.11 -16.59
C ASN A 67 2.58 -10.38 -17.46
N HIS A 68 3.59 -11.24 -17.49
CA HIS A 68 3.52 -12.56 -18.14
C HIS A 68 3.08 -12.53 -19.61
N GLY A 69 3.41 -11.48 -20.33
CA GLY A 69 3.05 -11.32 -21.73
C GLY A 69 1.62 -10.80 -21.98
N ASP A 70 0.88 -10.44 -20.95
CA ASP A 70 -0.51 -9.96 -21.08
C ASP A 70 -0.55 -8.48 -21.52
N ALA A 71 -0.48 -8.27 -22.81
CA ALA A 71 -0.56 -6.94 -23.42
C ALA A 71 -1.93 -6.27 -23.21
N ALA A 72 -3.02 -7.05 -23.10
CA ALA A 72 -4.36 -6.49 -22.87
C ALA A 72 -4.47 -5.93 -21.46
N LYS A 73 -3.97 -6.66 -20.46
CA LYS A 73 -3.86 -6.17 -19.06
C LYS A 73 -3.04 -4.87 -19.00
N LEU A 74 -1.89 -4.83 -19.65
CA LEU A 74 -1.03 -3.63 -19.69
C LEU A 74 -1.73 -2.43 -20.29
N ALA A 75 -2.40 -2.61 -21.42
CA ALA A 75 -3.16 -1.54 -22.06
C ALA A 75 -4.30 -1.03 -21.15
N ALA A 76 -4.98 -1.93 -20.45
CA ALA A 76 -6.05 -1.56 -19.51
C ALA A 76 -5.50 -0.79 -18.30
N LEU A 77 -4.36 -1.22 -17.72
CA LEU A 77 -3.71 -0.50 -16.62
C LEU A 77 -3.28 0.90 -17.06
N ALA A 78 -2.61 1.02 -18.21
CA ALA A 78 -2.14 2.30 -18.74
C ALA A 78 -3.33 3.25 -19.02
N ALA A 79 -4.36 2.78 -19.69
CA ALA A 79 -5.56 3.57 -19.99
C ALA A 79 -6.24 4.07 -18.71
N TYR A 80 -6.30 3.24 -17.66
CA TYR A 80 -6.87 3.68 -16.38
C TYR A 80 -6.01 4.72 -15.68
N LEU A 81 -4.70 4.52 -15.66
CA LEU A 81 -3.76 5.50 -15.09
C LEU A 81 -3.87 6.86 -15.79
N ASP A 82 -4.06 6.87 -17.11
CA ASP A 82 -4.29 8.10 -17.87
C ASP A 82 -5.55 8.84 -17.40
N THR A 83 -6.63 8.12 -17.04
CA THR A 83 -7.83 8.75 -16.47
C THR A 83 -7.58 9.38 -15.10
N GLN A 84 -6.56 8.92 -14.36
CA GLN A 84 -6.18 9.41 -13.04
C GLN A 84 -4.99 10.39 -13.08
N ALA A 85 -4.50 10.77 -14.26
CA ALA A 85 -3.28 11.55 -14.42
C ALA A 85 -3.27 12.85 -13.62
N ASP A 86 -4.38 13.59 -13.58
CA ASP A 86 -4.47 14.84 -12.83
C ASP A 86 -4.44 14.60 -11.32
N THR A 87 -5.13 13.59 -10.82
CA THR A 87 -5.11 13.18 -9.42
C THR A 87 -3.70 12.77 -8.98
N LEU A 88 -2.99 11.99 -9.81
CA LEU A 88 -1.64 11.51 -9.52
C LEU A 88 -0.59 12.62 -9.62
N ARG A 89 -0.82 13.62 -10.48
CA ARG A 89 0.07 14.79 -10.62
C ARG A 89 -0.07 15.79 -9.49
N ALA A 90 -1.26 15.94 -8.92
CA ALA A 90 -1.57 16.93 -7.89
C ALA A 90 -2.32 16.29 -6.70
N PRO A 91 -1.72 15.29 -6.01
CA PRO A 91 -2.30 14.68 -4.84
C PRO A 91 -2.34 15.66 -3.67
N ARG A 92 -3.16 15.38 -2.66
CA ARG A 92 -3.20 16.21 -1.45
C ARG A 92 -1.94 15.98 -0.59
N PRO A 93 -1.39 17.04 0.05
CA PRO A 93 -0.35 16.85 1.06
C PRO A 93 -0.89 16.08 2.28
N LEU A 94 -0.16 15.04 2.74
CA LEU A 94 -0.55 14.26 3.94
C LEU A 94 -0.68 15.14 5.20
N ALA A 95 0.15 16.19 5.31
CA ALA A 95 0.09 17.14 6.42
C ALA A 95 -1.26 17.89 6.52
N GLN A 96 -2.03 17.97 5.42
CA GLN A 96 -3.33 18.64 5.35
C GLN A 96 -4.52 17.67 5.45
N ILE A 97 -4.25 16.39 5.68
CA ILE A 97 -5.32 15.39 5.81
C ILE A 97 -5.85 15.36 7.24
N GLU A 98 -7.15 15.60 7.36
CA GLU A 98 -7.94 15.39 8.56
C GLU A 98 -8.65 14.03 8.47
N LEU A 99 -8.26 13.08 9.30
CA LEU A 99 -8.72 11.68 9.23
C LEU A 99 -10.23 11.54 9.50
N GLY A 100 -10.84 12.47 10.22
CA GLY A 100 -12.27 12.42 10.58
C GLY A 100 -13.21 12.28 9.39
N GLY A 101 -12.80 12.74 8.20
CA GLY A 101 -13.58 12.66 6.97
C GLY A 101 -13.48 11.34 6.20
N PHE A 102 -12.71 10.35 6.69
CA PHE A 102 -12.45 9.09 6.00
C PHE A 102 -12.90 7.88 6.80
N ASP A 103 -13.44 6.87 6.11
CA ASP A 103 -13.86 5.58 6.67
C ASP A 103 -12.72 4.56 6.64
N ALA A 104 -11.83 4.66 5.65
CA ALA A 104 -10.67 3.79 5.52
C ALA A 104 -9.45 4.51 4.95
N VAL A 105 -8.28 3.96 5.27
CA VAL A 105 -6.99 4.30 4.66
C VAL A 105 -6.51 3.09 3.87
N PHE A 106 -6.10 3.28 2.61
CA PHE A 106 -5.54 2.24 1.75
C PHE A 106 -4.14 2.64 1.27
N VAL A 107 -3.16 1.75 1.39
CA VAL A 107 -1.77 2.00 0.99
C VAL A 107 -1.34 0.97 -0.06
N PRO A 108 -1.31 1.33 -1.35
CA PRO A 108 -0.67 0.52 -2.38
C PRO A 108 0.83 0.41 -2.18
N GLY A 109 1.45 -0.63 -2.74
CA GLY A 109 2.88 -0.84 -2.64
C GLY A 109 3.66 -0.38 -3.88
N GLY A 110 4.63 -1.16 -4.29
CA GLY A 110 5.83 -0.78 -5.02
C GLY A 110 6.94 -0.46 -4.02
N HIS A 111 8.21 -0.37 -4.43
CA HIS A 111 9.30 -0.12 -3.47
C HIS A 111 9.37 1.33 -2.95
N GLY A 112 8.60 2.26 -3.54
CA GLY A 112 8.52 3.63 -3.06
C GLY A 112 8.19 3.78 -1.57
N PRO A 113 7.18 3.09 -1.01
CA PRO A 113 6.86 3.11 0.41
C PRO A 113 8.03 2.78 1.34
N MET A 114 8.97 1.94 0.91
CA MET A 114 10.17 1.62 1.68
C MET A 114 11.16 2.79 1.76
N GLN A 115 11.09 3.73 0.80
CA GLN A 115 11.94 4.90 0.76
C GLN A 115 11.39 6.06 1.59
N ASP A 116 10.10 6.35 1.47
CA ASP A 116 9.50 7.53 2.08
C ASP A 116 8.44 7.22 3.16
N LEU A 117 7.41 6.42 2.86
CA LEU A 117 6.28 6.22 3.77
C LEU A 117 6.68 5.53 5.08
N ALA A 118 7.71 4.67 5.05
CA ALA A 118 8.20 3.95 6.23
C ALA A 118 8.71 4.87 7.35
N VAL A 119 9.03 6.13 7.03
CA VAL A 119 9.62 7.12 7.94
C VAL A 119 8.89 8.46 7.93
N ASP A 120 7.83 8.60 7.13
CA ASP A 120 7.08 9.85 7.03
C ASP A 120 6.17 10.03 8.26
N ALA A 121 6.36 11.15 8.96
CA ALA A 121 5.66 11.42 10.22
C ALA A 121 4.14 11.60 10.04
N ASP A 122 3.69 12.19 8.92
CA ASP A 122 2.26 12.37 8.67
C ASP A 122 1.58 11.05 8.32
N THR A 123 2.25 10.19 7.55
CA THR A 123 1.83 8.79 7.31
C THR A 123 1.65 8.07 8.65
N GLY A 124 2.67 8.12 9.51
CA GLY A 124 2.62 7.50 10.84
C GLY A 124 1.48 8.00 11.70
N ARG A 125 1.29 9.31 11.76
CA ARG A 125 0.20 9.96 12.51
C ARG A 125 -1.18 9.49 12.03
N LEU A 126 -1.41 9.47 10.72
CA LEU A 126 -2.68 9.07 10.12
C LEU A 126 -2.97 7.58 10.35
N LEU A 127 -1.98 6.70 10.14
CA LEU A 127 -2.15 5.26 10.31
C LEU A 127 -2.32 4.88 11.78
N ALA A 128 -1.59 5.50 12.71
CA ALA A 128 -1.76 5.28 14.14
C ALA A 128 -3.16 5.71 14.62
N ALA A 129 -3.64 6.86 14.16
CA ALA A 129 -4.99 7.32 14.48
C ALA A 129 -6.07 6.44 13.85
N ALA A 130 -5.88 5.97 12.61
CA ALA A 130 -6.84 5.11 11.94
C ALA A 130 -6.98 3.75 12.62
N ILE A 131 -5.87 3.10 12.98
CA ILE A 131 -5.91 1.76 13.60
C ILE A 131 -6.43 1.81 15.03
N ALA A 132 -6.27 2.92 15.72
CA ALA A 132 -6.80 3.13 17.07
C ALA A 132 -8.31 3.39 17.10
N ASP A 133 -8.90 3.83 16.00
CA ASP A 133 -10.33 4.07 15.86
C ASP A 133 -11.01 2.81 15.28
N PRO A 134 -11.82 2.08 16.08
CA PRO A 134 -12.53 0.90 15.58
C PRO A 134 -13.55 1.23 14.49
N GLY A 135 -13.89 2.52 14.32
CA GLY A 135 -14.73 3.02 13.24
C GLY A 135 -14.04 3.16 11.90
N LYS A 136 -12.73 2.98 11.84
CA LYS A 136 -11.91 3.16 10.63
C LYS A 136 -11.14 1.90 10.28
N LEU A 137 -10.88 1.71 8.99
CA LEU A 137 -10.09 0.59 8.50
C LEU A 137 -8.72 1.07 8.01
N VAL A 138 -7.69 0.28 8.27
CA VAL A 138 -6.38 0.38 7.60
C VAL A 138 -6.22 -0.79 6.66
N ALA A 139 -5.90 -0.51 5.39
CA ALA A 139 -5.57 -1.54 4.41
C ALA A 139 -4.25 -1.21 3.72
N ALA A 140 -3.46 -2.24 3.42
CA ALA A 140 -2.22 -2.10 2.66
C ALA A 140 -1.93 -3.37 1.86
N VAL A 141 -1.18 -3.24 0.76
CA VAL A 141 -0.79 -4.37 -0.08
C VAL A 141 0.70 -4.31 -0.44
N CYS A 142 1.35 -5.48 -0.50
CA CYS A 142 2.73 -5.67 -0.98
C CYS A 142 3.75 -4.91 -0.09
N HIS A 143 4.50 -3.95 -0.66
CA HIS A 143 5.39 -3.07 0.11
C HIS A 143 4.68 -1.85 0.71
N GLY A 144 3.38 -1.68 0.47
CA GLY A 144 2.57 -0.64 1.14
C GLY A 144 2.59 -0.76 2.66
N GLN A 145 2.76 -1.97 3.19
CA GLN A 145 2.91 -2.21 4.62
C GLN A 145 4.16 -1.58 5.24
N ALA A 146 5.14 -1.14 4.45
CA ALA A 146 6.25 -0.34 4.97
C ALA A 146 5.77 0.93 5.67
N ALA A 147 4.68 1.53 5.18
CA ALA A 147 4.05 2.69 5.80
C ALA A 147 3.63 2.45 7.26
N LEU A 148 3.28 1.21 7.62
CA LEU A 148 2.88 0.86 9.00
C LEU A 148 4.03 1.09 9.99
N LEU A 149 5.29 0.99 9.54
CA LEU A 149 6.47 1.20 10.39
C LEU A 149 6.59 2.64 10.90
N ALA A 150 6.01 3.60 10.20
CA ALA A 150 6.00 5.01 10.63
C ALA A 150 5.02 5.27 11.79
N ALA A 151 4.11 4.35 12.11
CA ALA A 151 3.05 4.53 13.11
C ALA A 151 3.53 4.23 14.54
N GLY A 152 4.50 4.98 15.01
CA GLY A 152 5.11 4.84 16.35
C GLY A 152 6.54 4.34 16.30
N ASP A 153 7.18 4.30 17.47
CA ASP A 153 8.53 3.79 17.64
C ASP A 153 8.53 2.30 18.05
N ALA A 154 9.74 1.72 18.20
CA ALA A 154 9.90 0.31 18.54
C ALA A 154 9.23 -0.09 19.89
N ALA A 155 9.02 0.85 20.80
CA ALA A 155 8.38 0.59 22.10
C ALA A 155 6.84 0.65 22.03
N ALA A 156 6.31 1.51 21.14
CA ALA A 156 4.88 1.85 21.06
C ALA A 156 4.35 1.79 19.61
N TRP A 157 4.80 0.82 18.83
CA TRP A 157 4.30 0.64 17.46
C TRP A 157 2.81 0.26 17.45
N ALA A 158 2.01 1.02 16.73
CA ALA A 158 0.55 0.91 16.73
C ALA A 158 0.00 -0.44 16.22
N PHE A 159 0.80 -1.19 15.46
CA PHE A 159 0.43 -2.49 14.90
C PHE A 159 1.10 -3.69 15.61
N ARG A 160 1.72 -3.47 16.78
CA ARG A 160 2.33 -4.55 17.57
C ARG A 160 1.30 -5.62 17.93
N GLY A 161 1.67 -6.89 17.69
CA GLY A 161 0.80 -8.04 17.94
C GLY A 161 -0.31 -8.25 16.92
N ARG A 162 -0.51 -7.33 15.96
CA ARG A 162 -1.53 -7.49 14.92
C ARG A 162 -1.11 -8.57 13.92
N ARG A 163 -2.08 -9.37 13.49
CA ARG A 163 -1.89 -10.33 12.38
C ARG A 163 -1.87 -9.54 11.07
N LEU A 164 -0.85 -9.77 10.27
CA LEU A 164 -0.70 -9.12 8.98
C LEU A 164 0.20 -9.90 8.03
N THR A 165 0.10 -9.60 6.75
CA THR A 165 1.03 -10.06 5.71
C THR A 165 1.59 -8.86 4.95
N ALA A 166 2.67 -9.07 4.21
CA ALA A 166 3.30 -8.12 3.30
C ALA A 166 4.12 -8.88 2.26
N PHE A 167 4.76 -8.16 1.35
CA PHE A 167 5.71 -8.76 0.43
C PHE A 167 6.78 -9.54 1.20
N SER A 168 6.89 -10.84 0.88
CA SER A 168 7.69 -11.77 1.67
C SER A 168 9.17 -11.74 1.28
N ASN A 169 10.03 -12.20 2.19
CA ASN A 169 11.47 -12.36 1.90
C ASN A 169 11.73 -13.31 0.73
N VAL A 170 10.87 -14.32 0.55
CA VAL A 170 10.96 -15.26 -0.58
C VAL A 170 10.68 -14.52 -1.88
N GLU A 171 9.63 -13.74 -1.94
CA GLU A 171 9.29 -12.93 -3.12
C GLU A 171 10.37 -11.89 -3.40
N GLU A 172 10.87 -11.17 -2.39
CA GLU A 172 11.96 -10.22 -2.57
C GLU A 172 13.25 -10.87 -3.10
N THR A 173 13.55 -12.09 -2.65
CA THR A 173 14.67 -12.87 -3.19
C THR A 173 14.44 -13.24 -4.65
N GLN A 174 13.24 -13.62 -5.02
CA GLN A 174 12.88 -14.01 -6.39
C GLN A 174 12.90 -12.81 -7.36
N THR A 175 12.66 -11.59 -6.86
CA THR A 175 12.87 -10.37 -7.69
C THR A 175 14.36 -10.08 -7.95
N GLY A 176 15.27 -10.73 -7.21
CA GLY A 176 16.71 -10.45 -7.24
C GLY A 176 17.14 -9.22 -6.44
N LEU A 177 16.21 -8.55 -5.75
CA LEU A 177 16.50 -7.28 -5.06
C LEU A 177 16.93 -7.48 -3.59
N ALA A 178 16.61 -8.62 -2.97
CA ALA A 178 16.87 -8.86 -1.55
C ALA A 178 18.34 -8.65 -1.14
N ALA A 179 19.28 -9.05 -1.98
CA ALA A 179 20.72 -8.96 -1.67
C ALA A 179 21.19 -7.51 -1.50
N ASN A 180 20.61 -6.56 -2.22
CA ASN A 180 20.97 -5.15 -2.19
C ASN A 180 19.91 -4.27 -1.51
N ALA A 181 18.85 -4.86 -0.96
CA ALA A 181 17.88 -4.15 -0.14
C ALA A 181 18.54 -3.62 1.12
N PRO A 182 18.34 -2.35 1.52
CA PRO A 182 18.88 -1.82 2.76
C PRO A 182 18.30 -2.52 4.00
N TRP A 183 17.09 -3.06 3.86
CA TRP A 183 16.38 -3.89 4.83
C TRP A 183 15.25 -4.64 4.11
N LEU A 184 14.82 -5.77 4.66
CA LEU A 184 13.72 -6.57 4.16
C LEU A 184 12.44 -6.24 4.94
N LEU A 185 11.32 -6.11 4.22
CA LEU A 185 10.04 -5.67 4.80
C LEU A 185 9.51 -6.66 5.83
N GLU A 186 9.47 -7.95 5.48
CA GLU A 186 9.04 -9.01 6.39
C GLU A 186 9.86 -8.99 7.69
N ASP A 187 11.19 -8.90 7.60
CA ASP A 187 12.07 -8.87 8.78
C ASP A 187 11.78 -7.66 9.67
N ARG A 188 11.59 -6.49 9.08
CA ARG A 188 11.29 -5.27 9.84
C ARG A 188 9.93 -5.33 10.54
N LEU A 189 8.91 -5.84 9.87
CA LEU A 189 7.57 -6.00 10.47
C LEU A 189 7.58 -7.03 11.59
N ARG A 190 8.26 -8.17 11.42
CA ARG A 190 8.46 -9.17 12.49
C ARG A 190 9.22 -8.59 13.67
N ALA A 191 10.32 -7.87 13.42
CA ALA A 191 11.13 -7.24 14.47
C ALA A 191 10.35 -6.15 15.22
N ALA A 192 9.42 -5.43 14.55
CA ALA A 192 8.52 -4.48 15.19
C ALA A 192 7.46 -5.16 16.06
N GLY A 193 7.26 -6.48 15.91
CA GLY A 193 6.34 -7.28 16.72
C GLY A 193 5.03 -7.63 16.04
N ALA A 194 4.97 -7.62 14.71
CA ALA A 194 3.83 -8.15 13.97
C ALA A 194 3.69 -9.67 14.16
N ALA A 195 2.46 -10.17 14.25
CA ALA A 195 2.14 -11.58 14.03
C ALA A 195 2.06 -11.83 12.51
N PHE A 196 3.24 -11.90 11.88
CA PHE A 196 3.37 -11.93 10.42
C PHE A 196 3.04 -13.29 9.84
N GLU A 197 2.16 -13.32 8.85
CA GLU A 197 1.72 -14.51 8.13
C GLU A 197 2.21 -14.47 6.67
N VAL A 198 2.52 -15.63 6.10
CA VAL A 198 3.02 -15.77 4.72
C VAL A 198 2.21 -16.83 4.00
N GLY A 199 1.65 -16.49 2.85
CA GLY A 199 1.08 -17.41 1.87
C GLY A 199 2.12 -17.87 0.85
N ALA A 200 1.70 -18.69 -0.11
CA ALA A 200 2.57 -19.09 -1.21
C ALA A 200 3.03 -17.85 -2.02
N PRO A 201 4.30 -17.79 -2.46
CA PRO A 201 4.80 -16.67 -3.25
C PRO A 201 3.96 -16.41 -4.50
N TRP A 202 3.72 -15.15 -4.81
CA TRP A 202 2.98 -14.67 -5.99
C TRP A 202 1.52 -15.11 -6.07
N SER A 203 0.99 -15.78 -5.03
CA SER A 203 -0.41 -16.16 -4.92
C SER A 203 -1.21 -15.10 -4.18
N GLU A 204 -2.52 -15.02 -4.46
CA GLU A 204 -3.44 -14.20 -3.69
C GLU A 204 -3.43 -14.66 -2.23
N PHE A 205 -3.05 -13.76 -1.32
CA PHE A 205 -3.06 -14.01 0.11
C PHE A 205 -3.39 -12.71 0.88
N VAL A 206 -4.47 -12.75 1.65
CA VAL A 206 -4.98 -11.60 2.42
C VAL A 206 -5.17 -12.00 3.87
N VAL A 207 -4.73 -11.16 4.78
CA VAL A 207 -4.97 -11.31 6.22
C VAL A 207 -5.91 -10.20 6.69
N VAL A 208 -6.97 -10.58 7.38
CA VAL A 208 -7.90 -9.66 8.03
C VAL A 208 -7.75 -9.84 9.55
N ASP A 209 -7.53 -8.74 10.25
CA ASP A 209 -7.42 -8.71 11.70
C ASP A 209 -8.17 -7.48 12.23
N GLY A 210 -9.45 -7.67 12.58
CA GLY A 210 -10.33 -6.59 13.00
C GLY A 210 -10.43 -5.47 11.95
N ASN A 211 -9.89 -4.31 12.26
CA ASN A 211 -9.86 -3.16 11.36
C ASN A 211 -8.53 -3.00 10.59
N LEU A 212 -7.79 -4.09 10.40
CA LEU A 212 -6.59 -4.16 9.56
C LEU A 212 -6.78 -5.20 8.47
N VAL A 213 -6.58 -4.82 7.21
CA VAL A 213 -6.60 -5.70 6.04
C VAL A 213 -5.28 -5.58 5.30
N THR A 214 -4.57 -6.68 5.11
CA THR A 214 -3.28 -6.66 4.40
C THR A 214 -3.21 -7.74 3.32
N GLY A 215 -2.70 -7.37 2.14
CA GLY A 215 -2.45 -8.27 1.02
C GLY A 215 -0.95 -8.46 0.79
N GLN A 216 -0.51 -9.68 0.47
CA GLN A 216 0.91 -10.01 0.42
C GLN A 216 1.66 -9.40 -0.76
N ASN A 217 1.04 -9.34 -1.95
CA ASN A 217 1.71 -9.09 -3.22
C ASN A 217 0.74 -8.48 -4.25
N PRO A 218 1.18 -8.16 -5.47
CA PRO A 218 0.29 -7.59 -6.51
C PRO A 218 -0.95 -8.44 -6.80
N ALA A 219 -0.83 -9.78 -6.79
CA ALA A 219 -1.96 -10.68 -7.02
C ALA A 219 -3.06 -10.53 -5.95
N SER A 220 -2.70 -10.03 -4.77
CA SER A 220 -3.62 -9.81 -3.64
C SER A 220 -4.38 -8.48 -3.72
N ALA A 221 -4.04 -7.57 -4.65
CA ALA A 221 -4.59 -6.22 -4.67
C ALA A 221 -6.12 -6.18 -4.77
N GLY A 222 -6.68 -6.96 -5.69
CA GLY A 222 -8.14 -7.06 -5.87
C GLY A 222 -8.84 -7.68 -4.66
N ALA A 223 -8.26 -8.74 -4.08
CA ALA A 223 -8.82 -9.39 -2.89
C ALA A 223 -8.77 -8.47 -1.66
N THR A 224 -7.70 -7.69 -1.51
CA THR A 224 -7.59 -6.68 -0.45
C THR A 224 -8.71 -5.64 -0.58
N ALA A 225 -8.98 -5.16 -1.80
CA ALA A 225 -10.09 -4.22 -2.02
C ALA A 225 -11.47 -4.84 -1.70
N ARG A 226 -11.69 -6.11 -2.08
CA ARG A 226 -12.93 -6.84 -1.71
C ARG A 226 -13.09 -6.96 -0.20
N ALA A 227 -12.01 -7.27 0.53
CA ALA A 227 -12.04 -7.34 1.99
C ALA A 227 -12.33 -5.99 2.64
N VAL A 228 -11.79 -4.89 2.08
CA VAL A 228 -12.14 -3.51 2.49
C VAL A 228 -13.62 -3.26 2.32
N LEU A 229 -14.20 -3.60 1.16
CA LEU A 229 -15.62 -3.40 0.90
C LEU A 229 -16.49 -4.23 1.85
N ALA A 230 -16.15 -5.49 2.06
CA ALA A 230 -16.87 -6.37 3.00
C ALA A 230 -16.90 -5.77 4.41
N TRP A 231 -15.77 -5.30 4.91
CA TRP A 231 -15.68 -4.66 6.22
C TRP A 231 -16.54 -3.38 6.32
N LEU A 232 -16.51 -2.55 5.27
CA LEU A 232 -17.34 -1.33 5.19
C LEU A 232 -18.84 -1.64 5.10
N ASP A 233 -19.24 -2.77 4.47
CA ASP A 233 -20.64 -3.19 4.35
C ASP A 233 -21.20 -3.68 5.69
N GLU A 234 -20.43 -4.49 6.43
CA GLU A 234 -20.81 -5.01 7.74
C GLU A 234 -21.14 -3.88 8.73
N ARG A 235 -20.42 -2.78 8.69
CA ARG A 235 -20.64 -1.63 9.59
C ARG A 235 -21.85 -0.77 9.23
N ASN A 236 -22.33 -0.82 8.01
CA ASN A 236 -23.54 -0.09 7.63
C ASN A 236 -24.83 -0.92 7.85
N ALA A 237 -24.68 -2.20 8.16
CA ALA A 237 -25.81 -3.10 8.43
C ALA A 237 -26.18 -3.18 9.93
N GLY A 238 -25.38 -2.62 10.82
CA GLY A 238 -25.59 -2.54 12.27
C GLY A 238 -25.87 -1.12 12.72
#